data_51b64cfa16b4cdf848fc8de4f1b363d7
#
_entry.id   51b64cfa16b4cdf848fc8de4f1b363d7
#
_cell.length_a   1.000
_cell.length_b   1.000
_cell.length_c   1.000
_cell.angle_alpha   90.00
_cell.angle_beta   90.00
_cell.angle_gamma   90.00
#
_symmetry.space_group_name_H-M   'P 1'
#
loop_
_entity.id
_entity.type
_entity.pdbx_description
1 polymer ?
#
loop_
_entity_poly.entity_id
_entity_poly.type
_entity_poly.pdbx_seq_one_letter_code
_entity_poly.pdbx_strand_id
1 'polypeptide(L)'
;MRTTITALSVLAVTASAFAGTTTIQPKLVVGTGLVYPTWIGHAPGDESRLFVLEKAGRVRIIDLGATPTLRATAFLNIDPIVAGGASTSDEQGLLGMAFDPDYATNGQFYVYYTGTGTNNLARYTVSADPNVANATGVVMMTWSDPYTNHNGGDIHFKPGTRDLYMGTGDGGSANDPGNVAQNLSSRLGKMHRIRPTVGGTSPYYMIPSDNPFFGGATTADDTVWSYGLRNPWRWCFDRDNSDMYIADVGQNAVEEVDFEPNGTPGGRNYGWRCTEGTSNTGLTGCTFGSPSLTAPVRTYGHNSTGGYSITGGRVYRGCAMPDMQGIYFYVDYSTNNSWSFRMVNGVVTEFVTRNAELATSVANQTVNQVVAFGEDAKGELYMADHGGQIYKIIPAAGEVTCPTPNPNDLNNDGLVDGADLGILLGNWGGAGSGDIDGNGAVDGADLGILLGGWGV
;
A
#
# COMPACT_ATOMS: atom_id res chain seq x y z
N MET A 1 2.72 -54.80 33.67
CA MET A 1 2.45 -53.36 33.67
C MET A 1 2.06 -52.94 32.27
N ARG A 2 0.80 -52.59 32.06
CA ARG A 2 0.31 -52.06 30.76
C ARG A 2 0.27 -50.54 30.89
N THR A 3 1.12 -49.85 30.13
CA THR A 3 1.15 -48.39 30.11
C THR A 3 0.07 -47.91 29.10
N THR A 4 -0.93 -47.22 29.62
CA THR A 4 -1.99 -46.62 28.82
C THR A 4 -1.49 -45.25 28.37
N ILE A 5 -1.31 -45.07 27.08
CA ILE A 5 -0.99 -43.77 26.47
C ILE A 5 -2.32 -43.07 26.20
N THR A 6 -2.60 -41.99 26.94
CA THR A 6 -3.75 -41.15 26.68
C THR A 6 -3.36 -40.15 25.58
N ALA A 7 -3.99 -40.25 24.43
CA ALA A 7 -3.83 -39.30 23.34
C ALA A 7 -4.58 -38.00 23.72
N LEU A 8 -3.84 -36.90 23.79
CA LEU A 8 -4.39 -35.56 23.92
C LEU A 8 -4.86 -35.12 22.54
N SER A 9 -6.18 -35.05 22.34
CA SER A 9 -6.75 -34.47 21.11
C SER A 9 -6.67 -32.95 21.23
N VAL A 10 -5.80 -32.36 20.42
CA VAL A 10 -5.79 -30.91 20.19
C VAL A 10 -7.04 -30.57 19.37
N LEU A 11 -8.00 -29.89 19.97
CA LEU A 11 -9.11 -29.28 19.27
C LEU A 11 -8.55 -28.09 18.47
N ALA A 12 -8.41 -28.25 17.17
CA ALA A 12 -8.18 -27.14 16.28
C ALA A 12 -9.49 -26.32 16.21
N VAL A 13 -9.51 -25.17 16.89
CA VAL A 13 -10.55 -24.16 16.67
C VAL A 13 -10.32 -23.60 15.29
N THR A 14 -11.09 -24.04 14.32
CA THR A 14 -11.15 -23.40 13.02
C THR A 14 -11.90 -22.08 13.21
N ALA A 15 -11.20 -20.97 13.22
CA ALA A 15 -11.83 -19.67 13.07
C ALA A 15 -12.59 -19.68 11.74
N SER A 16 -13.91 -19.68 11.80
CA SER A 16 -14.74 -19.49 10.62
C SER A 16 -14.50 -18.07 10.15
N ALA A 17 -13.76 -17.91 9.03
CA ALA A 17 -13.69 -16.64 8.35
C ALA A 17 -15.12 -16.28 7.94
N PHE A 18 -15.69 -15.27 8.58
CA PHE A 18 -16.96 -14.71 8.16
C PHE A 18 -16.74 -14.04 6.80
N ALA A 19 -17.57 -14.37 5.81
CA ALA A 19 -17.59 -13.63 4.55
C ALA A 19 -17.87 -12.16 4.85
N GLY A 20 -17.10 -11.25 4.23
CA GLY A 20 -17.30 -9.81 4.40
C GLY A 20 -18.66 -9.37 3.93
N THR A 21 -19.64 -9.41 4.83
CA THR A 21 -21.07 -9.16 4.58
C THR A 21 -21.49 -7.75 4.91
N THR A 22 -20.64 -6.99 5.60
CA THR A 22 -20.92 -5.57 5.92
C THR A 22 -21.14 -4.80 4.64
N THR A 23 -22.32 -4.14 4.54
CA THR A 23 -22.61 -3.17 3.49
C THR A 23 -21.86 -1.88 3.84
N ILE A 24 -21.26 -1.26 2.83
CA ILE A 24 -20.41 -0.08 3.02
C ILE A 24 -20.94 1.15 2.28
N GLN A 25 -20.44 2.32 2.66
CA GLN A 25 -20.70 3.58 1.96
C GLN A 25 -19.51 4.53 2.09
N PRO A 26 -19.31 5.47 1.15
CA PRO A 26 -18.35 6.54 1.32
C PRO A 26 -18.91 7.60 2.28
N LYS A 27 -18.03 8.16 3.12
CA LYS A 27 -18.30 9.35 3.94
C LYS A 27 -17.36 10.47 3.50
N LEU A 28 -17.88 11.63 3.13
CA LEU A 28 -17.06 12.77 2.74
C LEU A 28 -16.25 13.28 3.94
N VAL A 29 -14.94 13.38 3.78
CA VAL A 29 -13.98 13.87 4.79
C VAL A 29 -13.52 15.28 4.44
N VAL A 30 -13.11 15.50 3.18
CA VAL A 30 -12.76 16.80 2.62
C VAL A 30 -13.46 16.95 1.29
N GLY A 31 -14.22 18.03 1.12
CA GLY A 31 -14.99 18.29 -0.10
C GLY A 31 -14.31 19.23 -1.08
N THR A 32 -13.40 20.09 -0.61
CA THR A 32 -12.76 21.12 -1.44
C THR A 32 -11.39 21.52 -0.87
N GLY A 33 -10.57 22.19 -1.71
CA GLY A 33 -9.30 22.76 -1.26
C GLY A 33 -8.07 21.93 -1.59
N LEU A 34 -8.24 20.69 -2.07
CA LEU A 34 -7.17 19.89 -2.67
C LEU A 34 -7.21 20.01 -4.19
N VAL A 35 -6.05 19.92 -4.83
CA VAL A 35 -5.89 20.01 -6.28
C VAL A 35 -5.18 18.75 -6.78
N TYR A 36 -5.91 17.92 -7.52
CA TYR A 36 -5.39 16.69 -8.11
C TYR A 36 -4.64 15.81 -7.09
N PRO A 37 -5.31 15.34 -6.03
CA PRO A 37 -4.66 14.43 -5.10
C PRO A 37 -4.23 13.15 -5.81
N THR A 38 -3.06 12.61 -5.43
CA THR A 38 -2.50 11.39 -6.04
C THR A 38 -2.23 10.29 -5.03
N TRP A 39 -2.14 10.61 -3.75
CA TRP A 39 -1.84 9.65 -2.69
C TRP A 39 -2.42 10.15 -1.37
N ILE A 40 -2.74 9.24 -0.47
CA ILE A 40 -3.20 9.52 0.89
C ILE A 40 -2.68 8.46 1.86
N GLY A 41 -2.29 8.87 3.06
CA GLY A 41 -1.83 7.98 4.12
C GLY A 41 -1.49 8.71 5.40
N HIS A 42 -0.88 8.01 6.34
CA HIS A 42 -0.55 8.52 7.67
C HIS A 42 0.93 8.30 8.02
N ALA A 43 1.46 9.04 8.99
CA ALA A 43 2.74 8.73 9.61
C ALA A 43 2.58 7.59 10.64
N PRO A 44 3.61 6.76 10.86
CA PRO A 44 3.55 5.68 11.85
C PRO A 44 3.09 6.18 13.23
N GLY A 45 2.05 5.58 13.77
CA GLY A 45 1.48 5.92 15.07
C GLY A 45 0.70 7.24 15.13
N ASP A 46 0.55 7.98 14.03
CA ASP A 46 -0.20 9.23 14.01
C ASP A 46 -1.70 8.98 13.71
N GLU A 47 -2.50 8.90 14.74
CA GLU A 47 -3.96 8.75 14.63
C GLU A 47 -4.69 10.08 14.38
N SER A 48 -3.97 11.21 14.41
CA SER A 48 -4.56 12.54 14.38
C SER A 48 -4.55 13.19 13.00
N ARG A 49 -3.75 12.69 12.06
CA ARG A 49 -3.55 13.34 10.76
C ARG A 49 -3.50 12.34 9.61
N LEU A 50 -4.01 12.80 8.45
CA LEU A 50 -3.70 12.20 7.15
C LEU A 50 -2.87 13.17 6.33
N PHE A 51 -2.00 12.61 5.51
CA PHE A 51 -1.19 13.35 4.54
C PHE A 51 -1.70 13.02 3.13
N VAL A 52 -1.84 14.04 2.31
CA VAL A 52 -2.34 13.91 0.94
C VAL A 52 -1.35 14.60 0.00
N LEU A 53 -0.95 13.91 -1.06
CA LEU A 53 -0.15 14.51 -2.12
C LEU A 53 -1.06 15.24 -3.10
N GLU A 54 -0.72 16.49 -3.39
CA GLU A 54 -1.21 17.19 -4.59
C GLU A 54 -0.19 16.99 -5.70
N LYS A 55 -0.66 16.57 -6.85
CA LYS A 55 0.14 16.15 -8.01
C LYS A 55 1.21 17.16 -8.43
N ALA A 56 0.92 18.45 -8.30
CA ALA A 56 1.85 19.54 -8.64
C ALA A 56 3.10 19.65 -7.74
N GLY A 57 3.16 18.90 -6.61
CA GLY A 57 4.35 18.89 -5.75
C GLY A 57 4.12 19.35 -4.32
N ARG A 58 2.89 19.28 -3.81
CA ARG A 58 2.60 19.65 -2.42
C ARG A 58 2.15 18.45 -1.62
N VAL A 59 2.55 18.40 -0.35
CA VAL A 59 1.99 17.50 0.66
C VAL A 59 1.10 18.30 1.58
N ARG A 60 -0.17 17.90 1.68
CA ARG A 60 -1.18 18.57 2.51
C ARG A 60 -1.50 17.71 3.73
N ILE A 61 -1.98 18.34 4.79
CA ILE A 61 -2.41 17.67 6.02
C ILE A 61 -3.92 17.85 6.20
N ILE A 62 -4.60 16.75 6.54
CA ILE A 62 -5.95 16.73 7.05
C ILE A 62 -5.87 16.37 8.53
N ASP A 63 -6.31 17.24 9.42
CA ASP A 63 -6.48 16.93 10.83
C ASP A 63 -7.73 16.05 11.01
N LEU A 64 -7.55 14.88 11.61
CA LEU A 64 -8.62 13.96 11.95
C LEU A 64 -9.15 14.30 13.35
N GLY A 65 -10.37 14.78 13.40
CA GLY A 65 -11.06 15.10 14.63
C GLY A 65 -12.55 14.83 14.45
N ALA A 66 -13.38 15.30 15.37
CA ALA A 66 -14.83 15.20 15.25
C ALA A 66 -15.35 15.80 13.92
N THR A 67 -14.67 16.84 13.44
CA THR A 67 -14.86 17.43 12.09
C THR A 67 -13.49 17.52 11.43
N PRO A 68 -13.16 16.64 10.47
CA PRO A 68 -11.89 16.70 9.76
C PRO A 68 -11.68 18.06 9.06
N THR A 69 -10.45 18.57 9.08
CA THR A 69 -10.11 19.87 8.48
C THR A 69 -8.83 19.80 7.67
N LEU A 70 -8.88 20.35 6.45
CA LEU A 70 -7.70 20.50 5.60
C LEU A 70 -6.91 21.74 6.05
N ARG A 71 -5.63 21.57 6.41
CA ARG A 71 -4.77 22.69 6.77
C ARG A 71 -4.49 23.57 5.56
N ALA A 72 -4.48 24.90 5.78
CA ALA A 72 -4.18 25.86 4.72
C ALA A 72 -2.71 25.77 4.25
N THR A 73 -1.78 25.58 5.18
CA THR A 73 -0.34 25.47 4.90
C THR A 73 0.00 24.04 4.45
N ALA A 74 0.80 23.90 3.40
CA ALA A 74 1.35 22.63 2.98
C ALA A 74 2.41 22.13 3.97
N PHE A 75 2.44 20.83 4.22
CA PHE A 75 3.52 20.16 4.96
C PHE A 75 4.86 20.22 4.22
N LEU A 76 4.83 19.97 2.91
CA LEU A 76 5.97 20.09 2.01
C LEU A 76 5.51 20.78 0.72
N ASN A 77 6.37 21.65 0.16
CA ASN A 77 6.16 22.21 -1.17
C ASN A 77 7.43 22.06 -2.00
N ILE A 78 7.39 21.19 -3.00
CA ILE A 78 8.47 20.96 -3.98
C ILE A 78 7.98 21.20 -5.42
N ASP A 79 6.87 21.90 -5.59
CA ASP A 79 6.28 22.31 -6.88
C ASP A 79 7.35 22.82 -7.90
N PRO A 80 8.35 23.65 -7.53
CA PRO A 80 9.35 24.14 -8.49
C PRO A 80 10.24 23.09 -9.13
N ILE A 81 10.33 21.87 -8.58
CA ILE A 81 11.20 20.79 -9.10
C ILE A 81 10.41 19.59 -9.66
N VAL A 82 9.09 19.62 -9.51
CA VAL A 82 8.19 18.58 -10.03
C VAL A 82 7.80 18.94 -11.46
N ALA A 83 7.93 17.99 -12.38
CA ALA A 83 7.42 18.13 -13.75
C ALA A 83 5.99 17.58 -13.82
N GLY A 84 5.11 18.24 -14.58
CA GLY A 84 3.70 17.85 -14.74
C GLY A 84 2.82 18.31 -13.61
N GLY A 85 1.70 17.62 -13.37
CA GLY A 85 0.79 17.89 -12.24
C GLY A 85 -0.24 19.00 -12.49
N ALA A 86 -0.29 19.58 -13.69
CA ALA A 86 -1.18 20.69 -14.00
C ALA A 86 -2.58 20.26 -14.45
N SER A 87 -2.80 18.99 -14.76
CA SER A 87 -4.08 18.48 -15.25
C SER A 87 -4.32 17.02 -14.86
N THR A 88 -5.57 16.56 -15.02
CA THR A 88 -5.93 15.14 -14.78
C THR A 88 -5.39 14.19 -15.86
N SER A 89 -5.14 14.68 -17.06
CA SER A 89 -4.64 13.87 -18.18
C SER A 89 -3.13 13.68 -18.20
N ASP A 90 -2.40 14.36 -17.33
CA ASP A 90 -0.96 14.23 -17.14
C ASP A 90 -0.69 13.17 -16.08
N GLU A 91 0.19 12.21 -16.33
CA GLU A 91 0.57 11.20 -15.35
C GLU A 91 1.78 11.59 -14.52
N GLN A 92 2.51 12.63 -14.92
CA GLN A 92 3.65 13.16 -14.20
C GLN A 92 3.21 13.91 -12.92
N GLY A 93 4.10 14.04 -11.95
CA GLY A 93 3.83 14.78 -10.73
C GLY A 93 4.55 14.25 -9.50
N LEU A 94 4.08 14.65 -8.33
CA LEU A 94 4.39 14.06 -7.04
C LEU A 94 3.46 12.86 -6.85
N LEU A 95 4.01 11.62 -6.92
CA LEU A 95 3.23 10.42 -7.15
C LEU A 95 3.17 9.45 -5.96
N GLY A 96 4.18 9.46 -5.09
CA GLY A 96 4.21 8.56 -3.95
C GLY A 96 4.92 9.16 -2.74
N MET A 97 4.54 8.69 -1.57
CA MET A 97 5.15 9.07 -0.29
C MET A 97 5.14 7.89 0.67
N ALA A 98 6.22 7.76 1.44
CA ALA A 98 6.30 6.83 2.55
C ALA A 98 7.02 7.47 3.73
N PHE A 99 6.48 7.35 4.92
CA PHE A 99 7.17 7.71 6.15
C PHE A 99 8.14 6.62 6.56
N ASP A 100 9.31 7.01 7.06
CA ASP A 100 10.25 6.04 7.66
C ASP A 100 9.57 5.30 8.81
N PRO A 101 9.77 3.99 8.97
CA PRO A 101 9.19 3.24 10.10
C PRO A 101 9.51 3.86 11.46
N ASP A 102 10.69 4.50 11.59
CA ASP A 102 11.12 5.19 12.80
C ASP A 102 10.89 6.72 12.72
N TYR A 103 9.90 7.17 11.93
CA TYR A 103 9.60 8.61 11.72
C TYR A 103 9.47 9.39 13.03
N ALA A 104 8.87 8.81 14.05
CA ALA A 104 8.71 9.46 15.36
C ALA A 104 10.04 9.88 15.99
N THR A 105 11.15 9.20 15.67
CA THR A 105 12.48 9.46 16.22
C THR A 105 13.42 10.16 15.25
N ASN A 106 13.33 9.86 13.94
CA ASN A 106 14.27 10.37 12.94
C ASN A 106 13.67 11.46 12.04
N GLY A 107 12.33 11.62 12.04
CA GLY A 107 11.60 12.61 11.25
C GLY A 107 11.72 12.44 9.73
N GLN A 108 12.21 11.29 9.24
CA GLN A 108 12.46 11.07 7.82
C GLN A 108 11.23 10.57 7.10
N PHE A 109 11.07 11.01 5.86
CA PHE A 109 10.08 10.49 4.92
C PHE A 109 10.62 10.57 3.49
N TYR A 110 10.01 9.83 2.60
CA TYR A 110 10.46 9.66 1.22
C TYR A 110 9.35 10.06 0.27
N VAL A 111 9.73 10.66 -0.84
CA VAL A 111 8.80 11.02 -1.91
C VAL A 111 9.33 10.56 -3.25
N TYR A 112 8.41 10.11 -4.10
CA TYR A 112 8.67 9.82 -5.50
C TYR A 112 8.01 10.89 -6.36
N TYR A 113 8.78 11.50 -7.25
CA TYR A 113 8.27 12.55 -8.14
C TYR A 113 8.97 12.51 -9.50
N THR A 114 8.27 13.01 -10.51
CA THR A 114 8.84 13.23 -11.84
C THR A 114 9.50 14.59 -11.91
N GLY A 115 10.74 14.63 -12.43
CA GLY A 115 11.43 15.83 -12.90
C GLY A 115 11.39 15.89 -14.43
N THR A 116 12.04 16.89 -15.02
CA THR A 116 12.11 16.99 -16.48
C THR A 116 12.86 15.80 -17.09
N GLY A 117 12.14 14.87 -17.68
CA GLY A 117 12.69 13.65 -18.29
C GLY A 117 13.30 12.66 -17.31
N THR A 118 12.94 12.74 -16.04
CA THR A 118 13.48 11.87 -14.99
C THR A 118 12.43 11.48 -13.96
N ASN A 119 12.60 10.31 -13.36
CA ASN A 119 11.96 9.93 -12.12
C ASN A 119 12.96 10.04 -10.97
N ASN A 120 12.49 10.43 -9.80
CA ASN A 120 13.34 10.71 -8.64
C ASN A 120 12.71 10.13 -7.38
N LEU A 121 13.54 9.48 -6.56
CA LEU A 121 13.25 9.15 -5.17
C LEU A 121 14.09 10.08 -4.30
N ALA A 122 13.43 10.83 -3.41
CA ALA A 122 14.11 11.75 -2.51
C ALA A 122 13.67 11.56 -1.06
N ARG A 123 14.60 11.82 -0.14
CA ARG A 123 14.38 11.82 1.31
C ARG A 123 14.28 13.25 1.81
N TYR A 124 13.28 13.49 2.66
CA TYR A 124 13.07 14.74 3.39
C TYR A 124 13.01 14.48 4.88
N THR A 125 12.98 15.54 5.67
CA THR A 125 12.80 15.48 7.13
C THR A 125 11.75 16.48 7.57
N VAL A 126 11.02 16.16 8.63
CA VAL A 126 10.16 17.12 9.31
C VAL A 126 11.01 18.21 9.98
N SER A 127 10.49 19.42 10.08
CA SER A 127 11.14 20.52 10.80
C SER A 127 10.85 20.45 12.32
N ALA A 128 11.21 21.49 13.05
CA ALA A 128 10.81 21.64 14.46
C ALA A 128 9.29 21.80 14.63
N ASP A 129 8.58 22.26 13.60
CA ASP A 129 7.12 22.22 13.53
C ASP A 129 6.70 20.87 12.93
N PRO A 130 5.97 20.01 13.66
CA PRO A 130 5.57 18.68 13.16
C PRO A 130 4.59 18.75 11.96
N ASN A 131 4.12 19.94 11.61
CA ASN A 131 3.22 20.18 10.49
C ASN A 131 3.91 20.79 9.26
N VAL A 132 5.24 20.96 9.33
CA VAL A 132 6.04 21.57 8.25
C VAL A 132 7.32 20.77 8.07
N ALA A 133 7.59 20.34 6.85
CA ALA A 133 8.84 19.68 6.50
C ALA A 133 9.93 20.71 6.13
N ASN A 134 11.20 20.30 6.28
CA ASN A 134 12.31 21.05 5.73
C ASN A 134 12.22 21.03 4.19
N ALA A 135 12.32 22.20 3.55
CA ALA A 135 12.18 22.32 2.11
C ALA A 135 13.34 21.70 1.32
N THR A 136 14.47 21.46 1.96
CA THR A 136 15.65 20.84 1.32
C THR A 136 15.67 19.35 1.59
N GLY A 137 15.55 18.57 0.52
CA GLY A 137 15.67 17.11 0.54
C GLY A 137 16.96 16.63 -0.08
N VAL A 138 17.15 15.32 -0.04
CA VAL A 138 18.27 14.60 -0.64
C VAL A 138 17.75 13.66 -1.69
N VAL A 139 18.13 13.86 -2.96
CA VAL A 139 17.82 12.91 -4.04
C VAL A 139 18.68 11.66 -3.82
N MET A 140 18.01 10.54 -3.59
CA MET A 140 18.61 9.24 -3.34
C MET A 140 18.86 8.46 -4.62
N MET A 141 17.88 8.49 -5.52
CA MET A 141 17.91 7.83 -6.82
C MET A 141 17.31 8.73 -7.89
N THR A 142 17.88 8.68 -9.08
CA THR A 142 17.31 9.30 -10.28
C THR A 142 17.57 8.41 -11.48
N TRP A 143 16.65 8.38 -12.44
CA TRP A 143 16.81 7.67 -13.71
C TRP A 143 15.98 8.34 -14.79
N SER A 144 16.40 8.13 -16.03
CA SER A 144 15.71 8.71 -17.20
C SER A 144 14.34 8.06 -17.38
N ASP A 145 13.36 8.90 -17.69
CA ASP A 145 12.03 8.50 -18.14
C ASP A 145 11.73 9.20 -19.45
N PRO A 146 11.64 8.45 -20.56
CA PRO A 146 11.62 9.06 -21.90
C PRO A 146 10.27 9.68 -22.26
N TYR A 147 9.18 9.31 -21.57
CA TYR A 147 7.84 9.78 -21.88
C TYR A 147 7.17 10.39 -20.64
N THR A 148 5.98 10.97 -20.83
CA THR A 148 5.24 11.67 -19.78
C THR A 148 4.16 10.79 -19.11
N ASN A 149 4.05 9.54 -19.53
CA ASN A 149 3.08 8.58 -19.02
C ASN A 149 3.75 7.28 -18.53
N HIS A 150 3.01 6.45 -17.81
CA HIS A 150 3.47 5.23 -17.17
C HIS A 150 4.62 5.47 -16.17
N ASN A 151 4.46 6.48 -15.33
CA ASN A 151 5.50 6.84 -14.37
C ASN A 151 5.49 5.95 -13.11
N GLY A 152 4.39 5.22 -12.84
CA GLY A 152 4.22 4.47 -11.58
C GLY A 152 4.32 5.39 -10.37
N GLY A 153 5.24 5.08 -9.47
CA GLY A 153 5.71 6.01 -8.44
C GLY A 153 5.16 5.78 -7.04
N ASP A 154 4.31 4.80 -6.81
CA ASP A 154 3.89 4.46 -5.47
C ASP A 154 5.02 3.77 -4.70
N ILE A 155 5.17 4.11 -3.41
CA ILE A 155 6.27 3.63 -2.56
C ILE A 155 5.76 3.24 -1.18
N HIS A 156 6.23 2.10 -0.67
CA HIS A 156 5.85 1.60 0.65
C HIS A 156 7.01 0.90 1.35
N PHE A 157 7.11 1.07 2.66
CA PHE A 157 7.91 0.18 3.49
C PHE A 157 7.18 -1.14 3.67
N LYS A 158 7.92 -2.25 3.56
CA LYS A 158 7.39 -3.56 3.94
C LYS A 158 7.16 -3.56 5.46
N PRO A 159 5.95 -3.91 5.94
CA PRO A 159 5.64 -3.95 7.36
C PRO A 159 6.68 -4.72 8.18
N GLY A 160 7.03 -4.20 9.36
CA GLY A 160 8.01 -4.80 10.26
C GLY A 160 9.47 -4.75 9.77
N THR A 161 9.76 -4.06 8.66
CA THR A 161 11.11 -3.94 8.10
C THR A 161 11.48 -2.49 7.77
N ARG A 162 12.75 -2.29 7.40
CA ARG A 162 13.23 -1.00 6.86
C ARG A 162 13.42 -1.04 5.35
N ASP A 163 12.86 -2.02 4.67
CA ASP A 163 12.97 -2.17 3.23
C ASP A 163 11.87 -1.34 2.54
N LEU A 164 12.30 -0.36 1.75
CA LEU A 164 11.44 0.48 0.92
C LEU A 164 11.31 -0.15 -0.45
N TYR A 165 10.07 -0.38 -0.86
CA TYR A 165 9.73 -0.83 -2.20
C TYR A 165 9.15 0.32 -3.00
N MET A 166 9.34 0.29 -4.32
CA MET A 166 8.78 1.25 -5.27
C MET A 166 8.40 0.58 -6.58
N GLY A 167 7.25 0.96 -7.13
CA GLY A 167 6.79 0.56 -8.46
C GLY A 167 7.18 1.60 -9.51
N THR A 168 7.71 1.16 -10.64
CA THR A 168 8.01 2.01 -11.79
C THR A 168 7.28 1.48 -13.02
N GLY A 169 6.69 2.37 -13.81
CA GLY A 169 6.13 2.00 -15.10
C GLY A 169 7.20 1.75 -16.15
N ASP A 170 6.79 1.29 -17.34
CA ASP A 170 7.68 1.03 -18.48
C ASP A 170 8.20 2.31 -19.16
N GLY A 171 7.89 3.48 -18.59
CA GLY A 171 8.30 4.79 -19.07
C GLY A 171 7.46 5.31 -20.23
N GLY A 172 6.36 4.63 -20.58
CA GLY A 172 5.35 5.15 -21.47
C GLY A 172 5.46 4.73 -22.93
N SER A 173 4.65 5.41 -23.75
CA SER A 173 4.35 5.03 -25.14
C SER A 173 3.56 3.72 -25.24
N ALA A 174 3.19 3.32 -26.46
CA ALA A 174 2.46 2.08 -26.69
C ALA A 174 3.43 0.90 -26.84
N ASN A 175 3.05 -0.26 -26.29
CA ASN A 175 3.73 -1.54 -26.51
C ASN A 175 5.16 -1.63 -25.94
N ASP A 176 5.55 -0.81 -24.97
CA ASP A 176 6.91 -0.78 -24.43
C ASP A 176 7.96 -0.88 -25.55
N PRO A 177 8.15 0.17 -26.37
CA PRO A 177 8.95 0.06 -27.59
C PRO A 177 10.40 -0.32 -27.34
N GLY A 178 10.90 -0.05 -26.13
CA GLY A 178 12.24 -0.43 -25.68
C GLY A 178 12.33 -1.84 -25.09
N ASN A 179 11.21 -2.54 -24.90
CA ASN A 179 11.13 -3.78 -24.15
C ASN A 179 11.82 -3.66 -22.76
N VAL A 180 11.67 -2.48 -22.15
CA VAL A 180 12.38 -2.15 -20.90
C VAL A 180 11.81 -2.92 -19.72
N ALA A 181 10.51 -3.27 -19.74
CA ALA A 181 9.88 -4.06 -18.68
C ALA A 181 10.55 -5.43 -18.51
N GLN A 182 11.02 -6.07 -19.58
CA GLN A 182 11.75 -7.34 -19.58
C GLN A 182 13.27 -7.17 -19.42
N ASN A 183 13.80 -5.96 -19.58
CA ASN A 183 15.24 -5.70 -19.47
C ASN A 183 15.61 -5.43 -18.01
N LEU A 184 16.28 -6.38 -17.37
CA LEU A 184 16.70 -6.26 -15.97
C LEU A 184 17.74 -5.17 -15.69
N SER A 185 18.43 -4.65 -16.72
CA SER A 185 19.35 -3.49 -16.56
C SER A 185 18.61 -2.14 -16.58
N SER A 186 17.31 -2.13 -16.90
CA SER A 186 16.44 -0.96 -16.84
C SER A 186 15.71 -0.89 -15.51
N ARG A 187 15.56 0.34 -14.99
CA ARG A 187 14.71 0.61 -13.82
C ARG A 187 13.25 0.82 -14.16
N LEU A 188 12.88 0.74 -15.42
CA LEU A 188 11.50 0.92 -15.86
C LEU A 188 10.76 -0.43 -15.95
N GLY A 189 9.47 -0.43 -15.63
CA GLY A 189 8.63 -1.62 -15.63
C GLY A 189 8.96 -2.63 -14.52
N LYS A 190 9.21 -2.15 -13.30
CA LYS A 190 9.76 -2.92 -12.18
C LYS A 190 9.09 -2.63 -10.85
N MET A 191 9.16 -3.61 -9.94
CA MET A 191 9.22 -3.34 -8.52
C MET A 191 10.68 -3.30 -8.09
N HIS A 192 11.06 -2.32 -7.28
CA HIS A 192 12.40 -2.19 -6.70
C HIS A 192 12.33 -2.39 -5.18
N ARG A 193 13.44 -2.84 -4.59
CA ARG A 193 13.63 -2.91 -3.14
C ARG A 193 14.98 -2.36 -2.76
N ILE A 194 14.98 -1.39 -1.86
CA ILE A 194 16.19 -0.78 -1.26
C ILE A 194 15.99 -0.67 0.25
N ARG A 195 17.07 -0.45 0.99
CA ARG A 195 17.03 -0.11 2.41
C ARG A 195 17.65 1.26 2.63
N PRO A 196 16.84 2.31 2.86
CA PRO A 196 17.35 3.62 3.19
C PRO A 196 18.25 3.62 4.41
N THR A 197 19.31 4.43 4.39
CA THR A 197 20.19 4.63 5.54
C THR A 197 19.80 5.90 6.28
N VAL A 198 19.75 5.84 7.61
CA VAL A 198 19.47 7.01 8.44
C VAL A 198 20.70 7.92 8.43
N GLY A 199 20.56 9.16 7.95
CA GLY A 199 21.70 10.06 7.77
C GLY A 199 22.61 9.61 6.63
N GLY A 200 23.91 9.91 6.77
CA GLY A 200 24.96 9.39 5.91
C GLY A 200 25.22 10.19 4.63
N THR A 201 26.20 9.71 3.86
CA THR A 201 26.59 10.22 2.54
C THR A 201 26.05 9.33 1.43
N SER A 202 26.06 9.81 0.19
CA SER A 202 25.69 9.01 -0.98
C SER A 202 26.49 7.69 -1.08
N PRO A 203 25.87 6.57 -1.46
CA PRO A 203 24.43 6.40 -1.73
C PRO A 203 23.66 6.34 -0.41
N TYR A 204 22.55 7.03 -0.30
CA TYR A 204 21.72 7.15 0.91
C TYR A 204 20.85 5.91 1.18
N TYR A 205 21.22 4.77 0.60
CA TYR A 205 20.55 3.48 0.77
C TYR A 205 21.55 2.33 0.59
N MET A 206 21.18 1.18 1.09
CA MET A 206 21.81 -0.11 0.79
C MET A 206 20.87 -0.94 -0.07
N ILE A 207 21.42 -1.87 -0.83
CA ILE A 207 20.67 -2.89 -1.54
C ILE A 207 20.72 -4.15 -0.69
N PRO A 208 19.57 -4.72 -0.26
CA PRO A 208 19.57 -5.97 0.49
C PRO A 208 20.20 -7.10 -0.31
N SER A 209 21.09 -7.86 0.32
CA SER A 209 21.85 -8.93 -0.35
C SER A 209 20.99 -10.14 -0.76
N ASP A 210 19.76 -10.20 -0.27
CA ASP A 210 18.74 -11.16 -0.63
C ASP A 210 17.80 -10.66 -1.74
N ASN A 211 18.11 -9.52 -2.40
CA ASN A 211 17.43 -9.14 -3.63
C ASN A 211 17.75 -10.19 -4.72
N PRO A 212 16.74 -10.57 -5.54
CA PRO A 212 16.86 -11.72 -6.44
C PRO A 212 17.95 -11.60 -7.51
N PHE A 213 18.39 -10.38 -7.81
CA PHE A 213 19.42 -10.09 -8.83
C PHE A 213 20.71 -9.53 -8.24
N PHE A 214 20.82 -9.42 -6.91
CA PHE A 214 21.97 -8.85 -6.20
C PHE A 214 23.28 -9.60 -6.48
N GLY A 215 24.32 -8.86 -6.91
CA GLY A 215 25.66 -9.41 -7.11
C GLY A 215 25.74 -10.47 -8.21
N GLY A 216 24.71 -10.61 -9.04
CA GLY A 216 24.69 -11.57 -10.14
C GLY A 216 25.75 -11.27 -11.21
N ALA A 217 26.14 -12.29 -11.98
CA ALA A 217 27.05 -12.16 -13.11
C ALA A 217 26.42 -11.43 -14.32
N THR A 218 25.23 -10.87 -14.16
CA THR A 218 24.44 -10.19 -15.19
C THR A 218 24.55 -8.68 -15.04
N THR A 219 24.14 -7.93 -16.06
CA THR A 219 24.02 -6.47 -16.03
C THR A 219 22.74 -5.99 -15.35
N ALA A 220 22.03 -6.85 -14.62
CA ALA A 220 20.82 -6.51 -13.91
C ALA A 220 21.07 -5.40 -12.88
N ASP A 221 20.10 -4.49 -12.70
CA ASP A 221 20.13 -3.53 -11.61
C ASP A 221 19.79 -4.27 -10.30
N ASP A 222 20.72 -4.25 -9.36
CA ASP A 222 20.61 -4.99 -8.09
C ASP A 222 19.40 -4.56 -7.23
N THR A 223 18.80 -3.41 -7.52
CA THR A 223 17.60 -2.92 -6.82
C THR A 223 16.31 -3.62 -7.27
N VAL A 224 16.32 -4.32 -8.42
CA VAL A 224 15.13 -4.97 -8.97
C VAL A 224 14.65 -6.09 -8.06
N TRP A 225 13.37 -6.02 -7.67
CA TRP A 225 12.67 -7.06 -6.92
C TRP A 225 11.84 -7.97 -7.82
N SER A 226 11.01 -7.40 -8.71
CA SER A 226 10.24 -8.09 -9.73
C SER A 226 10.12 -7.21 -10.99
N TYR A 227 9.69 -7.79 -12.11
CA TYR A 227 9.74 -7.14 -13.42
C TYR A 227 8.61 -7.56 -14.34
N GLY A 228 8.55 -6.96 -15.53
CA GLY A 228 7.51 -7.26 -16.50
C GLY A 228 6.19 -6.57 -16.17
N LEU A 229 6.24 -5.36 -15.63
CA LEU A 229 5.09 -4.49 -15.33
C LEU A 229 4.98 -3.38 -16.38
N ARG A 230 3.76 -2.92 -16.64
CA ARG A 230 3.50 -1.82 -17.56
C ARG A 230 3.42 -0.47 -16.86
N ASN A 231 2.48 -0.32 -15.94
CA ASN A 231 2.29 0.89 -15.15
C ASN A 231 1.64 0.52 -13.80
N PRO A 232 2.40 -0.01 -12.85
CA PRO A 232 1.90 -0.36 -11.51
C PRO A 232 1.53 0.93 -10.77
N TRP A 233 0.30 1.40 -11.04
CA TRP A 233 -0.15 2.72 -10.60
C TRP A 233 -0.26 2.81 -9.09
N ARG A 234 -1.05 1.90 -8.45
CA ARG A 234 -1.07 1.76 -7.00
C ARG A 234 -0.90 0.31 -6.64
N TRP A 235 -0.15 0.11 -5.58
CA TRP A 235 0.09 -1.20 -5.02
C TRP A 235 0.15 -1.08 -3.49
N CYS A 236 0.10 -2.17 -2.76
CA CYS A 236 0.20 -2.12 -1.32
C CYS A 236 0.77 -3.41 -0.75
N PHE A 237 1.33 -3.29 0.45
CA PHE A 237 1.40 -4.43 1.35
C PHE A 237 0.11 -4.50 2.18
N ASP A 238 -0.35 -5.71 2.47
CA ASP A 238 -1.23 -5.95 3.60
C ASP A 238 -0.44 -5.67 4.88
N ARG A 239 -0.90 -4.73 5.71
CA ARG A 239 -0.17 -4.28 6.91
C ARG A 239 -0.01 -5.36 7.98
N ASP A 240 -0.84 -6.42 7.94
CA ASP A 240 -0.85 -7.50 8.91
C ASP A 240 0.09 -8.64 8.53
N ASN A 241 0.03 -9.12 7.28
CA ASN A 241 0.78 -10.29 6.85
C ASN A 241 1.88 -10.00 5.83
N SER A 242 1.98 -8.76 5.33
CA SER A 242 2.96 -8.31 4.31
C SER A 242 2.80 -8.96 2.92
N ASP A 243 1.64 -9.50 2.59
CA ASP A 243 1.31 -9.88 1.22
C ASP A 243 1.26 -8.63 0.33
N MET A 244 1.76 -8.73 -0.90
CA MET A 244 1.81 -7.61 -1.84
C MET A 244 0.72 -7.75 -2.91
N TYR A 245 -0.02 -6.67 -3.15
CA TYR A 245 -1.04 -6.53 -4.20
C TYR A 245 -0.61 -5.42 -5.14
N ILE A 246 -0.50 -5.69 -6.44
CA ILE A 246 -0.05 -4.74 -7.45
C ILE A 246 -1.17 -4.58 -8.48
N ALA A 247 -1.65 -3.35 -8.68
CA ALA A 247 -2.56 -3.04 -9.78
C ALA A 247 -1.74 -2.47 -10.94
N ASP A 248 -1.64 -3.25 -12.00
CA ASP A 248 -0.90 -2.88 -13.20
C ASP A 248 -1.86 -2.48 -14.32
N VAL A 249 -1.71 -1.25 -14.79
CA VAL A 249 -2.60 -0.67 -15.81
C VAL A 249 -2.29 -1.28 -17.18
N GLY A 250 -3.28 -1.96 -17.74
CA GLY A 250 -3.22 -2.55 -19.07
C GLY A 250 -3.18 -1.52 -20.19
N GLN A 251 -3.01 -1.99 -21.43
CA GLN A 251 -2.89 -1.08 -22.58
C GLN A 251 -4.19 -0.91 -23.35
N ASN A 252 -4.78 -2.00 -23.81
CA ASN A 252 -5.93 -1.94 -24.74
C ASN A 252 -7.02 -2.96 -24.43
N ALA A 253 -6.75 -3.98 -23.65
CA ALA A 253 -7.63 -5.12 -23.54
C ALA A 253 -8.00 -5.50 -22.09
N VAL A 254 -7.04 -5.46 -21.18
CA VAL A 254 -7.20 -6.08 -19.85
C VAL A 254 -6.44 -5.29 -18.79
N GLU A 255 -7.13 -4.99 -17.70
CA GLU A 255 -6.54 -4.53 -16.44
C GLU A 255 -6.26 -5.71 -15.52
N GLU A 256 -5.26 -5.59 -14.64
CA GLU A 256 -4.86 -6.72 -13.79
C GLU A 256 -4.50 -6.34 -12.35
N VAL A 257 -4.71 -7.30 -11.46
CA VAL A 257 -4.18 -7.29 -10.09
C VAL A 257 -3.25 -8.48 -9.95
N ASP A 258 -1.99 -8.20 -9.68
CA ASP A 258 -0.97 -9.19 -9.35
C ASP A 258 -0.89 -9.37 -7.84
N PHE A 259 -0.41 -10.55 -7.43
CA PHE A 259 -0.29 -10.91 -6.03
C PHE A 259 1.03 -11.62 -5.75
N GLU A 260 1.69 -11.17 -4.69
CA GLU A 260 2.91 -11.81 -4.21
C GLU A 260 2.78 -12.10 -2.71
N PRO A 261 2.69 -13.39 -2.32
CA PRO A 261 2.62 -13.76 -0.92
C PRO A 261 3.91 -13.36 -0.18
N ASN A 262 3.78 -12.98 1.06
CA ASN A 262 4.94 -12.74 1.93
C ASN A 262 5.85 -13.97 2.00
N GLY A 263 7.15 -13.73 2.10
CA GLY A 263 8.17 -14.79 2.14
C GLY A 263 8.60 -15.33 0.77
N THR A 264 8.06 -14.80 -0.33
CA THR A 264 8.61 -15.10 -1.66
C THR A 264 9.98 -14.47 -1.85
N PRO A 265 10.89 -15.11 -2.62
CA PRO A 265 12.24 -14.60 -2.83
C PRO A 265 12.34 -13.46 -3.86
N GLY A 266 11.21 -12.93 -4.36
CA GLY A 266 11.21 -12.00 -5.49
C GLY A 266 11.52 -12.65 -6.83
N GLY A 267 11.94 -11.85 -7.82
CA GLY A 267 12.33 -12.33 -9.15
C GLY A 267 11.17 -12.70 -10.07
N ARG A 268 9.93 -12.37 -9.69
CA ARG A 268 8.74 -12.63 -10.49
C ARG A 268 8.74 -11.82 -11.78
N ASN A 269 8.28 -12.46 -12.86
CA ASN A 269 8.02 -11.81 -14.14
C ASN A 269 6.52 -11.78 -14.40
N TYR A 270 5.91 -10.60 -14.36
CA TYR A 270 4.48 -10.41 -14.58
C TYR A 270 4.07 -10.38 -16.05
N GLY A 271 5.06 -10.39 -16.96
CA GLY A 271 4.87 -10.76 -18.37
C GLY A 271 4.69 -9.60 -19.35
N TRP A 272 4.51 -8.36 -18.92
CA TRP A 272 4.51 -7.25 -19.83
C TRP A 272 5.89 -7.16 -20.54
N ARG A 273 5.96 -7.07 -21.84
CA ARG A 273 4.93 -6.77 -22.85
C ARG A 273 4.40 -8.01 -23.62
N CYS A 274 4.75 -9.23 -23.28
CA CYS A 274 4.26 -10.43 -24.01
C CYS A 274 2.84 -10.79 -23.59
N THR A 275 2.46 -10.42 -22.37
CA THR A 275 1.11 -10.61 -21.83
C THR A 275 0.48 -9.27 -21.44
N GLU A 276 -0.82 -9.19 -21.56
CA GLU A 276 -1.69 -8.19 -20.96
C GLU A 276 -2.78 -8.98 -20.23
N GLY A 277 -2.75 -9.01 -18.90
CA GLY A 277 -3.48 -10.00 -18.13
C GLY A 277 -3.06 -11.42 -18.48
N THR A 278 -4.02 -12.24 -18.82
CA THR A 278 -3.79 -13.63 -19.30
C THR A 278 -3.78 -13.74 -20.83
N SER A 279 -3.77 -12.63 -21.54
CA SER A 279 -3.87 -12.57 -22.99
C SER A 279 -2.50 -12.41 -23.65
N ASN A 280 -2.30 -13.07 -24.80
CA ASN A 280 -1.10 -12.91 -25.61
C ASN A 280 -1.19 -11.60 -26.40
N THR A 281 -0.23 -10.70 -26.21
CA THR A 281 -0.14 -9.45 -26.99
C THR A 281 0.42 -9.66 -28.40
N GLY A 282 1.10 -10.78 -28.65
CA GLY A 282 1.86 -11.02 -29.87
C GLY A 282 3.19 -10.24 -29.95
N LEU A 283 3.53 -9.48 -28.92
CA LEU A 283 4.79 -8.75 -28.84
C LEU A 283 5.94 -9.66 -28.40
N THR A 284 7.16 -9.27 -28.74
CA THR A 284 8.39 -10.01 -28.41
C THR A 284 9.00 -9.54 -27.10
N GLY A 285 9.88 -10.34 -26.51
CA GLY A 285 10.64 -9.99 -25.30
C GLY A 285 10.57 -11.06 -24.21
N CYS A 286 9.48 -11.81 -24.17
CA CYS A 286 9.29 -13.01 -23.38
C CYS A 286 8.49 -14.05 -24.18
N THR A 287 8.18 -15.20 -23.57
CA THR A 287 7.38 -16.25 -24.23
C THR A 287 6.05 -16.36 -23.52
N PHE A 288 4.97 -16.04 -24.23
CA PHE A 288 3.61 -16.24 -23.74
C PHE A 288 3.39 -17.69 -23.28
N GLY A 289 2.77 -17.86 -22.13
CA GLY A 289 2.51 -19.17 -21.53
C GLY A 289 3.76 -19.86 -20.94
N SER A 290 4.91 -19.17 -20.88
CA SER A 290 6.08 -19.68 -20.18
C SER A 290 5.77 -19.89 -18.68
N PRO A 291 6.21 -20.99 -18.06
CA PRO A 291 6.07 -21.21 -16.63
C PRO A 291 6.90 -20.22 -15.78
N SER A 292 7.78 -19.43 -16.40
CA SER A 292 8.51 -18.35 -15.74
C SER A 292 7.69 -17.07 -15.57
N LEU A 293 6.52 -16.96 -16.22
CA LEU A 293 5.62 -15.83 -16.06
C LEU A 293 4.68 -16.07 -14.88
N THR A 294 4.44 -15.02 -14.12
CA THR A 294 3.47 -15.00 -13.03
C THR A 294 2.16 -14.43 -13.54
N ALA A 295 1.11 -15.22 -13.52
CA ALA A 295 -0.21 -14.75 -13.91
C ALA A 295 -0.86 -13.88 -12.82
N PRO A 296 -1.65 -12.87 -13.21
CA PRO A 296 -2.43 -12.08 -12.27
C PRO A 296 -3.50 -12.93 -11.55
N VAL A 297 -3.88 -12.51 -10.34
CA VAL A 297 -4.95 -13.16 -9.57
C VAL A 297 -6.34 -12.67 -9.97
N ARG A 298 -6.42 -11.46 -10.56
CA ARG A 298 -7.66 -10.88 -11.09
C ARG A 298 -7.38 -10.10 -12.35
N THR A 299 -8.34 -10.16 -13.27
CA THR A 299 -8.35 -9.34 -14.48
C THR A 299 -9.77 -8.86 -14.77
N TYR A 300 -9.88 -7.75 -15.49
CA TYR A 300 -11.13 -7.32 -16.12
C TYR A 300 -10.87 -6.66 -17.47
N GLY A 301 -11.81 -6.83 -18.40
CA GLY A 301 -11.66 -6.34 -19.77
C GLY A 301 -11.98 -4.86 -19.92
N HIS A 302 -11.42 -4.23 -20.96
CA HIS A 302 -11.71 -2.87 -21.37
C HIS A 302 -13.13 -2.77 -21.96
N ASN A 303 -14.07 -2.47 -21.10
CA ASN A 303 -15.49 -2.26 -21.43
C ASN A 303 -16.20 -1.54 -20.27
N SER A 304 -17.46 -1.16 -20.48
CA SER A 304 -18.24 -0.39 -19.49
C SER A 304 -18.56 -1.16 -18.19
N THR A 305 -18.50 -2.48 -18.19
CA THR A 305 -18.73 -3.30 -16.99
C THR A 305 -17.42 -3.69 -16.26
N GLY A 306 -16.30 -3.61 -16.94
CA GLY A 306 -14.95 -3.69 -16.39
C GLY A 306 -14.43 -2.30 -16.12
N GLY A 307 -13.66 -1.76 -17.04
CA GLY A 307 -13.07 -0.44 -16.91
C GLY A 307 -12.08 -0.19 -18.04
N TYR A 308 -11.17 0.76 -17.83
CA TYR A 308 -10.16 1.13 -18.81
C TYR A 308 -8.83 1.55 -18.18
N SER A 309 -8.77 1.65 -16.84
CA SER A 309 -7.57 2.06 -16.11
C SER A 309 -7.73 1.72 -14.65
N ILE A 310 -7.09 0.64 -14.20
CA ILE A 310 -7.13 0.25 -12.80
C ILE A 310 -6.37 1.25 -11.93
N THR A 311 -7.01 1.73 -10.87
CA THR A 311 -6.31 2.51 -9.84
C THR A 311 -5.52 1.59 -8.92
N GLY A 312 -6.07 0.45 -8.56
CA GLY A 312 -5.59 -0.37 -7.46
C GLY A 312 -6.30 -0.04 -6.15
N GLY A 313 -5.70 -0.43 -5.04
CA GLY A 313 -6.40 -0.32 -3.79
C GLY A 313 -5.61 -0.66 -2.54
N ARG A 314 -6.33 -1.08 -1.48
CA ARG A 314 -5.79 -1.41 -0.16
C ARG A 314 -6.50 -2.59 0.47
N VAL A 315 -5.79 -3.31 1.34
CA VAL A 315 -6.38 -4.32 2.20
C VAL A 315 -6.95 -3.65 3.45
N TYR A 316 -8.21 -3.93 3.76
CA TYR A 316 -8.84 -3.39 4.97
C TYR A 316 -8.32 -4.11 6.22
N ARG A 317 -7.89 -3.32 7.22
CA ARG A 317 -7.42 -3.82 8.51
C ARG A 317 -7.92 -2.95 9.68
N GLY A 318 -9.00 -2.19 9.43
CA GLY A 318 -9.64 -1.38 10.45
C GLY A 318 -10.54 -2.20 11.38
N CYS A 319 -10.99 -1.58 12.45
CA CYS A 319 -11.86 -2.21 13.44
C CYS A 319 -13.36 -1.95 13.18
N ALA A 320 -13.70 -0.93 12.38
CA ALA A 320 -15.12 -0.56 12.17
C ALA A 320 -15.92 -1.65 11.46
N MET A 321 -15.25 -2.53 10.72
CA MET A 321 -15.85 -3.63 9.96
C MET A 321 -15.05 -4.93 10.17
N PRO A 322 -15.20 -5.62 11.31
CA PRO A 322 -14.38 -6.79 11.66
C PRO A 322 -14.45 -7.94 10.64
N ASP A 323 -15.61 -8.16 10.01
CA ASP A 323 -15.81 -9.16 8.96
C ASP A 323 -15.11 -8.83 7.64
N MET A 324 -14.72 -7.56 7.45
CA MET A 324 -13.98 -7.08 6.27
C MET A 324 -12.47 -7.19 6.41
N GLN A 325 -11.93 -7.53 7.57
CA GLN A 325 -10.49 -7.68 7.78
C GLN A 325 -9.86 -8.62 6.75
N GLY A 326 -8.79 -8.18 6.08
CA GLY A 326 -8.11 -8.94 5.03
C GLY A 326 -8.76 -8.86 3.64
N ILE A 327 -9.80 -8.05 3.47
CA ILE A 327 -10.41 -7.83 2.15
C ILE A 327 -9.65 -6.71 1.43
N TYR A 328 -9.19 -6.98 0.21
CA TYR A 328 -8.61 -6.02 -0.70
C TYR A 328 -9.70 -5.33 -1.49
N PHE A 329 -9.73 -3.98 -1.45
CA PHE A 329 -10.62 -3.12 -2.22
C PHE A 329 -9.85 -2.49 -3.37
N TYR A 330 -10.45 -2.38 -4.56
CA TYR A 330 -9.87 -1.71 -5.71
C TYR A 330 -10.93 -1.12 -6.64
N VAL A 331 -10.53 -0.20 -7.50
CA VAL A 331 -11.42 0.57 -8.36
C VAL A 331 -10.79 0.82 -9.73
N ASP A 332 -11.64 1.02 -10.74
CA ASP A 332 -11.26 1.55 -12.05
C ASP A 332 -11.43 3.07 -12.08
N TYR A 333 -10.38 3.79 -12.46
CA TYR A 333 -10.34 5.25 -12.53
C TYR A 333 -11.37 5.84 -13.52
N SER A 334 -11.57 5.18 -14.65
CA SER A 334 -12.38 5.71 -15.76
C SER A 334 -13.87 5.49 -15.58
N THR A 335 -14.26 4.39 -14.94
CA THR A 335 -15.67 3.98 -14.79
C THR A 335 -16.18 4.06 -13.36
N ASN A 336 -15.29 4.18 -12.37
CA ASN A 336 -15.56 4.01 -10.94
C ASN A 336 -16.16 2.64 -10.58
N ASN A 337 -16.08 1.68 -11.47
CA ASN A 337 -16.38 0.30 -11.12
C ASN A 337 -15.44 -0.16 -10.01
N SER A 338 -15.99 -0.73 -8.97
CA SER A 338 -15.27 -1.08 -7.76
C SER A 338 -15.57 -2.49 -7.31
N TRP A 339 -14.59 -3.13 -6.76
CA TRP A 339 -14.65 -4.53 -6.33
C TRP A 339 -13.88 -4.73 -5.04
N SER A 340 -14.14 -5.86 -4.42
CA SER A 340 -13.36 -6.34 -3.29
C SER A 340 -13.24 -7.86 -3.32
N PHE A 341 -12.16 -8.38 -2.74
CA PHE A 341 -11.96 -9.82 -2.56
C PHE A 341 -11.02 -10.11 -1.39
N ARG A 342 -11.02 -11.36 -0.94
CA ARG A 342 -10.05 -11.88 0.05
C ARG A 342 -9.12 -12.87 -0.62
N MET A 343 -7.83 -12.79 -0.29
CA MET A 343 -6.87 -13.85 -0.66
C MET A 343 -6.80 -14.90 0.45
N VAL A 344 -7.01 -16.16 0.10
CA VAL A 344 -6.84 -17.29 1.03
C VAL A 344 -5.98 -18.34 0.35
N ASN A 345 -4.80 -18.61 0.89
CA ASN A 345 -3.85 -19.60 0.33
C ASN A 345 -3.55 -19.38 -1.16
N GLY A 346 -3.39 -18.13 -1.58
CA GLY A 346 -3.11 -17.78 -2.98
C GLY A 346 -4.32 -17.83 -3.92
N VAL A 347 -5.53 -18.00 -3.40
CA VAL A 347 -6.77 -18.06 -4.19
C VAL A 347 -7.69 -16.90 -3.82
N VAL A 348 -8.27 -16.25 -4.83
CA VAL A 348 -9.31 -15.22 -4.67
C VAL A 348 -10.59 -15.85 -4.15
N THR A 349 -11.07 -15.35 -3.04
CA THR A 349 -12.35 -15.72 -2.42
C THR A 349 -13.17 -14.48 -2.13
N GLU A 350 -14.43 -14.61 -1.78
CA GLU A 350 -15.31 -13.51 -1.36
C GLU A 350 -15.32 -12.32 -2.33
N PHE A 351 -15.30 -12.60 -3.64
CA PHE A 351 -15.33 -11.56 -4.66
C PHE A 351 -16.69 -10.87 -4.71
N VAL A 352 -16.72 -9.55 -4.56
CA VAL A 352 -17.92 -8.72 -4.54
C VAL A 352 -17.73 -7.51 -5.44
N THR A 353 -18.76 -7.18 -6.24
CA THR A 353 -18.87 -5.89 -6.94
C THR A 353 -19.44 -4.85 -5.98
N ARG A 354 -18.73 -3.72 -5.81
CA ARG A 354 -19.04 -2.66 -4.84
C ARG A 354 -19.60 -1.38 -5.47
N ASN A 355 -19.95 -1.39 -6.75
CA ASN A 355 -20.41 -0.20 -7.48
C ASN A 355 -21.58 0.50 -6.80
N ALA A 356 -22.60 -0.27 -6.36
CA ALA A 356 -23.79 0.29 -5.71
C ALA A 356 -23.47 0.93 -4.35
N GLU A 357 -22.36 0.56 -3.74
CA GLU A 357 -21.93 1.02 -2.42
C GLU A 357 -20.98 2.21 -2.52
N LEU A 358 -20.00 2.17 -3.44
CA LEU A 358 -18.91 3.15 -3.49
C LEU A 358 -19.06 4.23 -4.56
N ALA A 359 -19.75 3.94 -5.69
CA ALA A 359 -19.99 4.91 -6.75
C ALA A 359 -21.28 5.73 -6.49
N THR A 360 -21.42 6.29 -5.29
CA THR A 360 -22.61 7.01 -4.84
C THR A 360 -22.31 8.48 -4.58
N SER A 361 -23.39 9.29 -4.55
CA SER A 361 -23.29 10.71 -4.18
C SER A 361 -23.41 10.88 -2.67
N VAL A 362 -22.47 11.60 -2.08
CA VAL A 362 -22.44 11.94 -0.66
C VAL A 362 -22.31 13.46 -0.52
N ALA A 363 -23.17 14.08 0.27
CA ALA A 363 -23.15 15.53 0.52
C ALA A 363 -23.11 16.35 -0.79
N ASN A 364 -23.89 15.97 -1.80
CA ASN A 364 -23.95 16.57 -3.14
C ASN A 364 -22.64 16.44 -3.97
N GLN A 365 -21.75 15.57 -3.58
CA GLN A 365 -20.54 15.23 -4.35
C GLN A 365 -20.58 13.75 -4.70
N THR A 366 -20.30 13.43 -5.95
CA THR A 366 -20.27 12.05 -6.46
C THR A 366 -18.84 11.56 -6.41
N VAL A 367 -18.63 10.36 -5.88
CA VAL A 367 -17.32 9.67 -5.99
C VAL A 367 -17.05 9.43 -7.48
N ASN A 368 -15.97 9.99 -7.97
CA ASN A 368 -15.58 9.95 -9.38
C ASN A 368 -14.06 9.96 -9.49
N GLN A 369 -13.51 9.27 -10.50
CA GLN A 369 -12.05 9.26 -10.74
C GLN A 369 -11.20 9.02 -9.48
N VAL A 370 -11.55 7.99 -8.71
CA VAL A 370 -10.74 7.59 -7.54
C VAL A 370 -9.33 7.20 -8.02
N VAL A 371 -8.33 7.95 -7.58
CA VAL A 371 -6.94 7.87 -8.04
C VAL A 371 -6.02 7.15 -7.06
N ALA A 372 -6.43 7.04 -5.81
CA ALA A 372 -5.70 6.31 -4.77
C ALA A 372 -6.61 5.85 -3.63
N PHE A 373 -6.23 4.76 -3.01
CA PHE A 373 -6.66 4.36 -1.68
C PHE A 373 -5.54 4.63 -0.68
N GLY A 374 -5.92 4.91 0.55
CA GLY A 374 -5.01 4.96 1.68
C GLY A 374 -5.70 4.50 2.94
N GLU A 375 -4.98 4.53 4.03
CA GLU A 375 -5.49 4.14 5.34
C GLU A 375 -5.04 5.11 6.41
N ASP A 376 -5.78 5.19 7.52
CA ASP A 376 -5.32 5.85 8.74
C ASP A 376 -4.52 4.87 9.63
N ALA A 377 -4.01 5.38 10.75
CA ALA A 377 -3.22 4.58 11.68
C ALA A 377 -3.99 3.38 12.27
N LYS A 378 -5.32 3.45 12.25
CA LYS A 378 -6.23 2.39 12.72
C LYS A 378 -6.60 1.38 11.63
N GLY A 379 -6.11 1.56 10.39
CA GLY A 379 -6.41 0.69 9.25
C GLY A 379 -7.75 0.94 8.58
N GLU A 380 -8.43 2.05 8.91
CA GLU A 380 -9.64 2.46 8.21
C GLU A 380 -9.29 3.04 6.84
N LEU A 381 -10.08 2.69 5.81
CA LEU A 381 -9.76 3.03 4.42
C LEU A 381 -10.31 4.39 3.99
N TYR A 382 -9.52 5.06 3.16
CA TYR A 382 -9.86 6.31 2.51
C TYR A 382 -9.65 6.21 1.00
N MET A 383 -10.46 6.96 0.25
CA MET A 383 -10.35 7.14 -1.20
C MET A 383 -10.03 8.60 -1.50
N ALA A 384 -9.03 8.84 -2.35
CA ALA A 384 -8.73 10.13 -2.91
C ALA A 384 -9.32 10.23 -4.32
N ASP A 385 -10.21 11.18 -4.52
CA ASP A 385 -10.81 11.50 -5.81
C ASP A 385 -9.96 12.58 -6.50
N HIS A 386 -9.62 12.37 -7.76
CA HIS A 386 -8.75 13.30 -8.51
C HIS A 386 -9.36 14.71 -8.64
N GLY A 387 -10.68 14.86 -8.44
CA GLY A 387 -11.39 16.14 -8.35
C GLY A 387 -11.12 16.92 -7.05
N GLY A 388 -10.40 16.36 -6.08
CA GLY A 388 -10.01 17.05 -4.84
C GLY A 388 -10.79 16.62 -3.60
N GLN A 389 -11.64 15.61 -3.71
CA GLN A 389 -12.40 15.08 -2.59
C GLN A 389 -11.65 13.94 -1.90
N ILE A 390 -11.84 13.82 -0.59
CA ILE A 390 -11.40 12.67 0.20
C ILE A 390 -12.62 12.04 0.87
N TYR A 391 -12.76 10.74 0.70
CA TYR A 391 -13.82 9.94 1.31
C TYR A 391 -13.22 8.88 2.24
N LYS A 392 -13.91 8.58 3.34
CA LYS A 392 -13.66 7.41 4.19
C LYS A 392 -14.67 6.33 3.84
N ILE A 393 -14.25 5.07 3.79
CA ILE A 393 -15.16 3.93 3.65
C ILE A 393 -15.66 3.56 5.05
N ILE A 394 -16.97 3.57 5.24
CA ILE A 394 -17.61 3.27 6.53
C ILE A 394 -18.73 2.24 6.34
N PRO A 395 -19.17 1.55 7.42
CA PRO A 395 -20.40 0.74 7.37
C PRO A 395 -21.60 1.59 6.93
N ALA A 396 -22.49 1.04 6.12
CA ALA A 396 -23.72 1.73 5.69
C ALA A 396 -24.66 2.06 6.86
N ALA A 397 -24.57 1.32 7.97
CA ALA A 397 -25.28 1.60 9.21
C ALA A 397 -24.80 2.87 9.93
N GLY A 398 -23.68 3.44 9.51
CA GLY A 398 -23.04 4.61 10.10
C GLY A 398 -21.62 4.34 10.58
N GLU A 399 -20.90 5.41 10.89
CA GLU A 399 -19.53 5.29 11.37
C GLU A 399 -19.47 4.65 12.75
N VAL A 400 -18.60 3.66 12.89
CA VAL A 400 -18.33 3.00 14.16
C VAL A 400 -17.06 3.62 14.75
N THR A 401 -17.13 4.02 16.02
CA THR A 401 -15.94 4.43 16.76
C THR A 401 -15.19 3.18 17.19
N CYS A 402 -13.99 3.02 16.69
CA CYS A 402 -13.11 1.96 17.17
C CYS A 402 -12.84 2.12 18.66
N PRO A 403 -12.88 1.07 19.45
CA PRO A 403 -12.41 1.15 20.82
C PRO A 403 -10.96 1.68 20.81
N THR A 404 -10.58 2.43 21.83
CA THR A 404 -9.16 2.73 22.05
C THR A 404 -8.44 1.41 22.15
N PRO A 405 -7.27 1.24 21.48
CA PRO A 405 -6.51 0.01 21.62
C PRO A 405 -6.33 -0.30 23.10
N ASN A 406 -6.80 -1.46 23.52
CA ASN A 406 -6.53 -1.94 24.86
C ASN A 406 -5.12 -2.55 24.83
N PRO A 407 -4.14 -2.00 25.56
CA PRO A 407 -2.79 -2.55 25.54
C PRO A 407 -2.71 -4.02 25.98
N ASN A 408 -3.77 -4.52 26.59
CA ASN A 408 -3.87 -5.90 27.04
C ASN A 408 -4.45 -6.84 25.97
N ASP A 409 -5.08 -6.29 24.93
CA ASP A 409 -5.58 -7.00 23.73
C ASP A 409 -4.43 -7.10 22.72
N LEU A 410 -3.61 -8.14 22.89
CA LEU A 410 -2.36 -8.30 22.14
C LEU A 410 -2.57 -8.77 20.69
N ASN A 411 -3.72 -9.38 20.42
CA ASN A 411 -4.10 -9.80 19.06
C ASN A 411 -5.01 -8.79 18.34
N ASN A 412 -5.47 -7.75 19.04
CA ASN A 412 -6.36 -6.69 18.55
C ASN A 412 -7.71 -7.23 18.02
N ASP A 413 -8.26 -8.26 18.66
CA ASP A 413 -9.58 -8.81 18.30
C ASP A 413 -10.75 -8.12 19.05
N GLY A 414 -10.43 -7.22 19.96
CA GLY A 414 -11.37 -6.45 20.77
C GLY A 414 -11.73 -7.09 22.11
N LEU A 415 -11.10 -8.21 22.49
CA LEU A 415 -11.29 -8.90 23.76
C LEU A 415 -9.94 -9.22 24.38
N VAL A 416 -9.82 -9.10 25.68
CA VAL A 416 -8.66 -9.62 26.42
C VAL A 416 -9.01 -10.99 26.94
N ASP A 417 -8.46 -12.03 26.32
CA ASP A 417 -8.80 -13.42 26.62
C ASP A 417 -7.59 -14.39 26.57
N GLY A 418 -7.88 -15.68 26.43
CA GLY A 418 -6.86 -16.72 26.39
C GLY A 418 -5.93 -16.66 25.17
N ALA A 419 -6.32 -15.98 24.09
CA ALA A 419 -5.47 -15.78 22.92
C ALA A 419 -4.35 -14.79 23.25
N ASP A 420 -4.67 -13.69 23.93
CA ASP A 420 -3.69 -12.69 24.37
C ASP A 420 -2.73 -13.26 25.41
N LEU A 421 -3.26 -14.03 26.34
CA LEU A 421 -2.42 -14.76 27.29
C LEU A 421 -1.45 -15.71 26.57
N GLY A 422 -1.90 -16.35 25.50
CA GLY A 422 -1.05 -17.22 24.67
C GLY A 422 0.09 -16.44 23.99
N ILE A 423 -0.18 -15.24 23.49
CA ILE A 423 0.84 -14.33 22.89
C ILE A 423 1.84 -13.88 23.96
N LEU A 424 1.37 -13.43 25.12
CA LEU A 424 2.22 -13.00 26.22
C LEU A 424 3.15 -14.14 26.66
N LEU A 425 2.60 -15.32 26.93
CA LEU A 425 3.38 -16.48 27.36
C LEU A 425 4.36 -16.98 26.28
N GLY A 426 4.00 -16.84 25.00
CA GLY A 426 4.87 -17.17 23.87
C GLY A 426 6.10 -16.27 23.75
N ASN A 427 6.04 -15.06 24.29
CA ASN A 427 7.14 -14.07 24.30
C ASN A 427 7.82 -13.94 25.67
N TRP A 428 7.53 -14.82 26.61
CA TRP A 428 8.03 -14.73 28.00
C TRP A 428 9.55 -14.64 28.09
N GLY A 429 10.04 -13.65 28.83
CA GLY A 429 11.47 -13.37 29.00
C GLY A 429 12.13 -12.63 27.84
N GLY A 430 11.38 -12.31 26.78
CA GLY A 430 11.84 -11.52 25.62
C GLY A 430 11.33 -10.09 25.67
N ALA A 431 11.87 -9.22 24.79
CA ALA A 431 11.28 -7.93 24.47
C ALA A 431 10.39 -8.08 23.23
N GLY A 432 9.12 -7.68 23.30
CA GLY A 432 8.21 -7.78 22.14
C GLY A 432 6.75 -7.72 22.52
N SER A 433 5.89 -8.32 21.70
CA SER A 433 4.45 -8.39 21.96
C SER A 433 4.20 -9.08 23.31
N GLY A 434 3.63 -8.34 24.26
CA GLY A 434 3.44 -8.82 25.63
C GLY A 434 4.24 -8.06 26.67
N ASP A 435 5.23 -7.22 26.30
CA ASP A 435 5.87 -6.22 27.17
C ASP A 435 4.91 -5.02 27.28
N ILE A 436 3.91 -5.17 28.14
CA ILE A 436 2.77 -4.22 28.22
C ILE A 436 3.18 -2.97 29.01
N ASP A 437 4.07 -3.11 29.99
CA ASP A 437 4.57 -1.99 30.79
C ASP A 437 5.78 -1.28 30.14
N GLY A 438 6.33 -1.82 29.02
CA GLY A 438 7.41 -1.21 28.26
C GLY A 438 8.77 -1.25 28.96
N ASN A 439 8.98 -2.16 29.90
CA ASN A 439 10.24 -2.25 30.66
C ASN A 439 11.36 -3.00 29.89
N GLY A 440 11.05 -3.61 28.75
CA GLY A 440 11.97 -4.35 27.87
C GLY A 440 11.99 -5.86 28.12
N ALA A 441 11.11 -6.40 28.96
CA ALA A 441 11.00 -7.84 29.21
C ALA A 441 9.55 -8.24 29.48
N VAL A 442 9.06 -9.27 28.81
CA VAL A 442 7.76 -9.87 29.11
C VAL A 442 7.88 -10.72 30.37
N ASP A 443 7.25 -10.29 31.47
CA ASP A 443 7.37 -10.94 32.80
C ASP A 443 6.04 -10.97 33.59
N GLY A 444 6.16 -11.19 34.90
CA GLY A 444 5.00 -11.27 35.77
C GLY A 444 4.25 -9.96 35.99
N ALA A 445 4.88 -8.81 35.69
CA ALA A 445 4.22 -7.51 35.76
C ALA A 445 3.24 -7.37 34.59
N ASP A 446 3.67 -7.75 33.39
CA ASP A 446 2.83 -7.75 32.17
C ASP A 446 1.67 -8.71 32.28
N LEU A 447 1.93 -9.91 32.83
CA LEU A 447 0.87 -10.87 33.09
C LEU A 447 -0.17 -10.29 34.07
N GLY A 448 0.28 -9.59 35.13
CA GLY A 448 -0.62 -8.92 36.07
C GLY A 448 -1.48 -7.84 35.40
N ILE A 449 -0.89 -7.06 34.47
CA ILE A 449 -1.60 -6.03 33.70
C ILE A 449 -2.63 -6.68 32.77
N LEU A 450 -2.23 -7.71 32.00
CA LEU A 450 -3.12 -8.43 31.07
C LEU A 450 -4.32 -9.02 31.84
N LEU A 451 -4.09 -9.70 32.96
CA LEU A 451 -5.17 -10.29 33.77
C LEU A 451 -6.08 -9.21 34.38
N GLY A 452 -5.56 -8.01 34.64
CA GLY A 452 -6.33 -6.86 35.10
C GLY A 452 -7.33 -6.33 34.07
N GLY A 453 -7.09 -6.59 32.79
CA GLY A 453 -7.97 -6.24 31.67
C GLY A 453 -8.81 -7.40 31.13
N TRP A 454 -8.84 -8.54 31.84
CA TRP A 454 -9.50 -9.75 31.34
C TRP A 454 -11.01 -9.59 31.10
N GLY A 455 -11.46 -9.92 29.87
CA GLY A 455 -12.87 -9.88 29.51
C GLY A 455 -13.40 -8.48 29.20
N VAL A 456 -12.51 -7.50 28.97
CA VAL A 456 -12.86 -6.10 28.61
C VAL A 456 -12.48 -5.86 27.17
#